data_3680e622f37ddc8b1a5430d424784981
#
_entry.id   3680e622f37ddc8b1a5430d424784981
#
_cell.length_a   1.000
_cell.length_b   1.000
_cell.length_c   1.000
_cell.angle_alpha   90.00
_cell.angle_beta   90.00
_cell.angle_gamma   90.00
#
_symmetry.space_group_name_H-M   'P 1'
#
loop_
_entity.id
_entity.type
_entity.pdbx_description
1 polymer ?
#
loop_
_entity_poly.entity_id
_entity_poly.type
_entity_poly.pdbx_seq_one_letter_code
_entity_poly.pdbx_strand_id
1 'polypeptide(L)'
;MKLICSKANLLYGVNIVIKAVPTKTTMPVLECILIDASKGQIKLIANDMELGIETIIDGTIEEPGIIALNAKIFSEIVRKLPDNDISITSDNKLKTMITCEKSKFNIIGKLGDDFAYLPDVEKNKPISVTQFTLKEIIRQTIFSIADNDTNKLMTGELFEINENKLKVVSLDGHRISIRNIELKNNCENKKVIVPGKTLQEISKILPGSAENYVDIFITDNHIIFEFEKTTVVSRLLDGEYFKIDQMLSSAYETKIKINKRELLGCIDRATLLVKENDKKPIIMDIKNNYMELKISSYIGSMNEDIEIEKEGKDMIIGFNPKFFMDALRVIDEEDVMLYMVNPKAPCFIRDDNDEYIYLILPVNFNSADN
;
A
#
# COMPACT_ATOMS: atom_id res chain seq x y z
N MET A 1 33.03 -9.50 14.46
CA MET A 1 31.86 -8.72 14.93
C MET A 1 31.24 -9.41 16.13
N LYS A 2 30.93 -8.67 17.18
CA LYS A 2 30.16 -9.20 18.32
C LYS A 2 29.16 -8.14 18.83
N LEU A 3 27.91 -8.48 18.94
CA LEU A 3 26.84 -7.60 19.41
C LEU A 3 25.86 -8.34 20.31
N ILE A 4 25.19 -7.60 21.18
CA ILE A 4 24.12 -8.10 22.06
C ILE A 4 22.94 -7.14 21.96
N CYS A 5 21.74 -7.66 21.76
CA CYS A 5 20.50 -6.88 21.75
C CYS A 5 19.33 -7.71 22.28
N SER A 6 18.27 -7.07 22.75
CA SER A 6 17.06 -7.79 23.14
C SER A 6 16.39 -8.44 21.92
N LYS A 7 15.77 -9.59 22.13
CA LYS A 7 14.95 -10.22 21.07
C LYS A 7 13.91 -9.28 20.51
N ALA A 8 13.27 -8.49 21.35
CA ALA A 8 12.23 -7.54 20.92
C ALA A 8 12.77 -6.54 19.89
N ASN A 9 13.91 -5.90 20.18
CA ASN A 9 14.55 -4.93 19.28
C ASN A 9 15.02 -5.59 17.98
N LEU A 10 15.64 -6.78 18.07
CA LEU A 10 16.10 -7.49 16.89
C LEU A 10 14.94 -7.95 16.01
N LEU A 11 13.88 -8.51 16.59
CA LEU A 11 12.69 -8.95 15.86
C LEU A 11 11.97 -7.78 15.20
N TYR A 12 11.86 -6.64 15.90
CA TYR A 12 11.29 -5.41 15.35
C TYR A 12 12.06 -4.99 14.09
N GLY A 13 13.39 -4.84 14.20
CA GLY A 13 14.21 -4.41 13.06
C GLY A 13 14.18 -5.41 11.90
N VAL A 14 14.26 -6.71 12.18
CA VAL A 14 14.18 -7.77 11.16
C VAL A 14 12.83 -7.73 10.44
N ASN A 15 11.70 -7.57 11.15
CA ASN A 15 10.37 -7.50 10.56
C ASN A 15 10.18 -6.28 9.64
N ILE A 16 10.90 -5.20 9.91
CA ILE A 16 10.92 -4.00 9.07
C ILE A 16 11.71 -4.27 7.78
N VAL A 17 12.99 -4.62 7.91
CA VAL A 17 13.87 -4.68 6.73
C VAL A 17 13.59 -5.87 5.82
N ILE A 18 13.03 -6.97 6.33
CA ILE A 18 12.69 -8.15 5.53
C ILE A 18 11.71 -7.82 4.37
N LYS A 19 10.98 -6.69 4.46
CA LYS A 19 10.05 -6.22 3.43
C LYS A 19 10.76 -5.77 2.15
N ALA A 20 12.05 -5.44 2.22
CA ALA A 20 12.88 -5.11 1.07
C ALA A 20 13.71 -6.31 0.55
N VAL A 21 13.53 -7.50 1.11
CA VAL A 21 14.20 -8.71 0.60
C VAL A 21 13.44 -9.24 -0.62
N PRO A 22 14.09 -9.42 -1.76
CA PRO A 22 13.43 -9.90 -2.96
C PRO A 22 12.98 -11.37 -2.84
N THR A 23 11.85 -11.72 -3.41
CA THR A 23 11.37 -13.10 -3.47
C THR A 23 12.16 -13.96 -4.46
N LYS A 24 12.72 -13.33 -5.50
CA LYS A 24 13.59 -13.94 -6.53
C LYS A 24 14.65 -12.93 -6.93
N THR A 25 15.89 -13.36 -6.99
CA THR A 25 17.01 -12.53 -7.41
C THR A 25 18.11 -13.38 -8.05
N THR A 26 18.86 -12.79 -8.98
CA THR A 26 20.10 -13.36 -9.52
C THR A 26 21.33 -12.99 -8.68
N MET A 27 21.17 -12.10 -7.72
CA MET A 27 22.23 -11.63 -6.80
C MET A 27 22.04 -12.25 -5.41
N PRO A 28 22.73 -13.34 -5.07
CA PRO A 28 22.47 -14.08 -3.84
C PRO A 28 22.68 -13.27 -2.54
N VAL A 29 23.44 -12.15 -2.58
CA VAL A 29 23.64 -11.28 -1.42
C VAL A 29 22.36 -10.51 -1.06
N LEU A 30 21.49 -10.22 -2.03
CA LEU A 30 20.21 -9.53 -1.80
C LEU A 30 19.16 -10.42 -1.08
N GLU A 31 19.37 -11.74 -1.04
CA GLU A 31 18.57 -12.64 -0.20
C GLU A 31 18.88 -12.51 1.31
N CYS A 32 19.83 -11.64 1.66
CA CYS A 32 20.30 -11.47 3.02
C CYS A 32 19.80 -10.16 3.63
N ILE A 33 19.78 -10.14 4.97
CA ILE A 33 19.77 -8.92 5.77
C ILE A 33 21.21 -8.63 6.14
N LEU A 34 21.67 -7.42 5.85
CA LEU A 34 22.95 -6.91 6.29
C LEU A 34 22.83 -6.41 7.73
N ILE A 35 23.73 -6.84 8.59
CA ILE A 35 23.92 -6.31 9.93
C ILE A 35 25.21 -5.49 9.88
N ASP A 36 25.11 -4.17 10.01
CA ASP A 36 26.25 -3.25 10.07
C ASP A 36 26.37 -2.66 11.47
N ALA A 37 27.39 -3.12 12.19
CA ALA A 37 27.77 -2.64 13.52
C ALA A 37 29.12 -1.93 13.49
N SER A 38 29.56 -1.37 12.36
CA SER A 38 30.90 -0.80 12.19
C SER A 38 31.03 0.63 12.72
N LYS A 39 29.91 1.39 12.78
CA LYS A 39 29.91 2.84 13.09
C LYS A 39 29.23 3.19 14.42
N GLY A 40 29.27 2.28 15.39
CA GLY A 40 28.74 2.55 16.73
C GLY A 40 27.23 2.46 16.88
N GLN A 41 26.54 2.06 15.81
CA GLN A 41 25.10 1.79 15.78
C GLN A 41 24.87 0.42 15.13
N ILE A 42 23.84 -0.30 15.58
CA ILE A 42 23.45 -1.56 14.95
C ILE A 42 22.39 -1.24 13.88
N LYS A 43 22.80 -1.26 12.62
CA LYS A 43 21.93 -1.10 11.47
C LYS A 43 21.57 -2.45 10.88
N LEU A 44 20.30 -2.63 10.55
CA LEU A 44 19.81 -3.71 9.71
C LEU A 44 19.41 -3.13 8.37
N ILE A 45 19.84 -3.75 7.28
CA ILE A 45 19.60 -3.26 5.92
C ILE A 45 19.14 -4.41 5.02
N ALA A 46 18.14 -4.17 4.19
CA ALA A 46 17.79 -5.02 3.07
C ALA A 46 17.46 -4.17 1.84
N ASN A 47 17.69 -4.72 0.65
CA ASN A 47 17.56 -3.99 -0.61
C ASN A 47 17.31 -4.96 -1.76
N ASP A 48 16.36 -4.65 -2.66
CA ASP A 48 16.10 -5.41 -3.89
C ASP A 48 16.48 -4.62 -5.16
N MET A 49 17.21 -3.50 -5.02
CA MET A 49 17.64 -2.53 -6.03
C MET A 49 16.56 -1.54 -6.47
N GLU A 50 15.30 -1.78 -6.17
CA GLU A 50 14.17 -0.86 -6.39
C GLU A 50 13.66 -0.29 -5.06
N LEU A 51 13.62 -1.13 -4.02
CA LEU A 51 13.22 -0.81 -2.66
C LEU A 51 14.32 -1.21 -1.70
N GLY A 52 14.81 -0.25 -0.93
CA GLY A 52 15.75 -0.47 0.15
C GLY A 52 15.18 0.03 1.48
N ILE A 53 15.43 -0.72 2.54
CA ILE A 53 15.02 -0.36 3.90
C ILE A 53 16.20 -0.54 4.84
N GLU A 54 16.50 0.50 5.61
CA GLU A 54 17.41 0.43 6.75
C GLU A 54 16.68 0.84 8.04
N THR A 55 17.06 0.19 9.14
CA THR A 55 16.59 0.58 10.46
C THR A 55 17.69 0.40 11.50
N ILE A 56 17.70 1.26 12.51
CA ILE A 56 18.65 1.19 13.62
C ILE A 56 17.93 0.57 14.81
N ILE A 57 18.58 -0.42 15.42
CA ILE A 57 18.08 -1.06 16.63
C ILE A 57 18.99 -0.76 17.82
N ASP A 58 18.42 -0.76 19.03
CA ASP A 58 19.18 -0.60 20.26
C ASP A 58 19.86 -1.91 20.67
N GLY A 59 21.10 -1.80 21.10
CA GLY A 59 21.92 -2.92 21.56
C GLY A 59 23.34 -2.48 21.86
N THR A 60 24.17 -3.41 22.31
CA THR A 60 25.57 -3.18 22.65
C THR A 60 26.47 -3.81 21.60
N ILE A 61 27.43 -3.05 21.10
CA ILE A 61 28.46 -3.52 20.17
C ILE A 61 29.75 -3.77 21.03
N GLU A 62 30.14 -5.04 21.16
CA GLU A 62 31.37 -5.41 21.81
C GLU A 62 32.57 -5.40 20.83
N GLU A 63 32.31 -5.87 19.59
CA GLU A 63 33.28 -5.84 18.51
C GLU A 63 32.63 -5.33 17.24
N PRO A 64 33.10 -4.25 16.61
CA PRO A 64 32.53 -3.72 15.38
C PRO A 64 32.69 -4.71 14.21
N GLY A 65 31.84 -4.61 13.22
CA GLY A 65 31.92 -5.41 12.00
C GLY A 65 30.61 -5.45 11.21
N ILE A 66 30.68 -6.16 10.11
CA ILE A 66 29.57 -6.24 9.13
C ILE A 66 29.40 -7.70 8.73
N ILE A 67 28.17 -8.17 8.62
CA ILE A 67 27.82 -9.52 8.14
C ILE A 67 26.46 -9.52 7.44
N ALA A 68 26.35 -10.23 6.33
CA ALA A 68 25.07 -10.47 5.66
C ALA A 68 24.59 -11.89 5.95
N LEU A 69 23.39 -12.02 6.51
CA LEU A 69 22.77 -13.30 6.88
C LEU A 69 21.53 -13.57 6.01
N ASN A 70 21.35 -14.82 5.56
CA ASN A 70 20.15 -15.19 4.79
C ASN A 70 18.88 -14.78 5.55
N ALA A 71 18.08 -13.91 4.95
CA ALA A 71 16.95 -13.25 5.59
C ALA A 71 15.90 -14.22 6.11
N LYS A 72 15.57 -15.25 5.32
CA LYS A 72 14.57 -16.26 5.69
C LYS A 72 15.01 -17.06 6.92
N ILE A 73 16.24 -17.57 6.89
CA ILE A 73 16.78 -18.37 8.00
C ILE A 73 16.94 -17.50 9.25
N PHE A 74 17.53 -16.31 9.09
CA PHE A 74 17.78 -15.39 10.21
C PHE A 74 16.47 -14.95 10.87
N SER A 75 15.46 -14.54 10.10
CA SER A 75 14.17 -14.13 10.65
C SER A 75 13.46 -15.26 11.40
N GLU A 76 13.51 -16.50 10.87
CA GLU A 76 12.91 -17.65 11.54
C GLU A 76 13.62 -18.00 12.85
N ILE A 77 14.97 -17.90 12.89
CA ILE A 77 15.74 -18.08 14.13
C ILE A 77 15.31 -17.04 15.16
N VAL A 78 15.37 -15.75 14.82
CA VAL A 78 15.02 -14.66 15.74
C VAL A 78 13.59 -14.80 16.29
N ARG A 79 12.65 -15.18 15.43
CA ARG A 79 11.24 -15.36 15.82
C ARG A 79 11.07 -16.46 16.85
N LYS A 80 11.82 -17.57 16.71
CA LYS A 80 11.69 -18.78 17.55
C LYS A 80 12.56 -18.82 18.80
N LEU A 81 13.52 -17.88 18.94
CA LEU A 81 14.33 -17.77 20.15
C LEU A 81 13.47 -17.38 21.37
N PRO A 82 13.92 -17.73 22.60
CA PRO A 82 13.31 -17.24 23.84
C PRO A 82 13.27 -15.71 23.92
N ASP A 83 12.40 -15.17 24.75
CA ASP A 83 12.29 -13.71 24.95
C ASP A 83 13.35 -13.21 25.95
N ASN A 84 14.58 -13.09 25.47
CA ASN A 84 15.76 -12.67 26.25
C ASN A 84 16.79 -12.00 25.31
N ASP A 85 17.94 -11.62 25.85
CA ASP A 85 19.02 -11.05 25.08
C ASP A 85 19.63 -12.08 24.10
N ILE A 86 19.87 -11.60 22.89
CA ILE A 86 20.48 -12.36 21.80
C ILE A 86 21.91 -11.83 21.57
N SER A 87 22.88 -12.73 21.59
CA SER A 87 24.25 -12.42 21.20
C SER A 87 24.51 -12.97 19.80
N ILE A 88 25.05 -12.11 18.92
CA ILE A 88 25.45 -12.47 17.55
C ILE A 88 26.97 -12.23 17.44
N THR A 89 27.69 -13.30 17.11
CA THR A 89 29.17 -13.25 16.94
C THR A 89 29.52 -13.83 15.58
N SER A 90 30.28 -13.10 14.77
CA SER A 90 30.81 -13.59 13.49
C SER A 90 32.33 -13.53 13.45
N ASP A 91 32.94 -14.57 12.91
CA ASP A 91 34.38 -14.69 12.71
C ASP A 91 34.82 -14.25 11.29
N ASN A 92 36.14 -14.23 11.05
CA ASN A 92 36.72 -13.89 9.76
C ASN A 92 36.44 -14.90 8.64
N LYS A 93 35.85 -16.07 8.97
CA LYS A 93 35.39 -17.11 8.01
C LYS A 93 33.89 -17.01 7.76
N LEU A 94 33.25 -15.89 8.18
CA LEU A 94 31.82 -15.63 8.04
C LEU A 94 30.92 -16.60 8.81
N LYS A 95 31.51 -17.42 9.70
CA LYS A 95 30.73 -18.29 10.57
C LYS A 95 30.12 -17.44 11.67
N THR A 96 28.78 -17.43 11.70
CA THR A 96 28.03 -16.60 12.63
C THR A 96 27.31 -17.47 13.65
N MET A 97 27.60 -17.24 14.92
CA MET A 97 26.95 -17.88 16.06
C MET A 97 25.91 -16.91 16.64
N ILE A 98 24.67 -17.39 16.73
CA ILE A 98 23.55 -16.69 17.37
C ILE A 98 23.18 -17.46 18.62
N THR A 99 23.24 -16.81 19.77
CA THR A 99 22.94 -17.45 21.06
C THR A 99 21.89 -16.67 21.84
N CYS A 100 20.98 -17.41 22.47
CA CYS A 100 20.02 -16.87 23.41
C CYS A 100 19.74 -17.96 24.46
N GLU A 101 20.03 -17.70 25.73
CA GLU A 101 19.98 -18.69 26.81
C GLU A 101 20.72 -19.98 26.46
N LYS A 102 20.00 -21.11 26.36
CA LYS A 102 20.55 -22.44 26.02
C LYS A 102 20.59 -22.70 24.51
N SER A 103 19.94 -21.86 23.72
CA SER A 103 19.85 -22.04 22.27
C SER A 103 21.11 -21.49 21.59
N LYS A 104 21.68 -22.29 20.68
CA LYS A 104 22.87 -21.91 19.89
C LYS A 104 22.65 -22.32 18.44
N PHE A 105 22.73 -21.34 17.53
CA PHE A 105 22.68 -21.55 16.09
C PHE A 105 24.01 -21.15 15.47
N ASN A 106 24.51 -21.95 14.55
CA ASN A 106 25.67 -21.61 13.74
C ASN A 106 25.23 -21.58 12.28
N ILE A 107 25.34 -20.42 11.66
CA ILE A 107 25.00 -20.22 10.24
C ILE A 107 26.20 -19.57 9.54
N ILE A 108 26.28 -19.76 8.22
CA ILE A 108 27.33 -19.14 7.41
C ILE A 108 26.72 -17.87 6.79
N GLY A 109 27.38 -16.75 7.04
CA GLY A 109 27.02 -15.46 6.43
C GLY A 109 27.71 -15.25 5.09
N LYS A 110 27.50 -14.07 4.52
CA LYS A 110 28.19 -13.55 3.34
C LYS A 110 28.95 -12.28 3.69
N LEU A 111 29.90 -11.90 2.85
CA LEU A 111 30.63 -10.64 3.02
C LEU A 111 29.66 -9.46 2.89
N GLY A 112 29.78 -8.49 3.81
CA GLY A 112 29.01 -7.26 3.77
C GLY A 112 29.43 -6.31 2.65
N ASP A 113 30.69 -6.40 2.23
CA ASP A 113 31.25 -5.52 1.19
C ASP A 113 30.60 -5.71 -0.19
N ASP A 114 30.06 -6.90 -0.45
CA ASP A 114 29.30 -7.20 -1.68
C ASP A 114 27.85 -6.70 -1.63
N PHE A 115 27.40 -6.18 -0.49
CA PHE A 115 26.01 -5.76 -0.32
C PHE A 115 25.79 -4.36 -0.90
N ALA A 116 24.72 -4.21 -1.69
CA ALA A 116 24.31 -2.92 -2.21
C ALA A 116 23.67 -2.08 -1.10
N TYR A 117 24.39 -1.11 -0.57
CA TYR A 117 23.84 -0.12 0.37
C TYR A 117 22.77 0.74 -0.29
N LEU A 118 21.92 1.35 0.53
CA LEU A 118 20.98 2.34 0.03
C LEU A 118 21.75 3.51 -0.61
N PRO A 119 21.24 4.08 -1.71
CA PRO A 119 21.86 5.23 -2.34
C PRO A 119 21.94 6.40 -1.34
N ASP A 120 23.07 7.07 -1.31
CA ASP A 120 23.21 8.35 -0.59
C ASP A 120 22.52 9.43 -1.43
N VAL A 121 21.34 9.83 -0.98
CA VAL A 121 20.47 10.76 -1.71
C VAL A 121 20.45 12.09 -0.97
N GLU A 122 20.74 13.17 -1.69
CA GLU A 122 20.65 14.51 -1.13
C GLU A 122 19.19 14.83 -0.76
N LYS A 123 18.97 15.12 0.53
CA LYS A 123 17.65 15.38 1.10
C LYS A 123 17.35 16.86 1.05
N ASN A 124 16.33 17.21 0.26
CA ASN A 124 15.75 18.55 0.23
C ASN A 124 14.81 18.77 1.43
N LYS A 125 14.01 19.85 1.38
CA LYS A 125 12.98 20.09 2.40
C LYS A 125 11.93 18.97 2.39
N PRO A 126 11.65 18.34 3.54
CA PRO A 126 10.69 17.24 3.62
C PRO A 126 9.25 17.70 3.47
N ILE A 127 8.42 16.79 2.96
CA ILE A 127 6.97 16.82 3.09
C ILE A 127 6.64 15.98 4.32
N SER A 128 6.12 16.61 5.38
CA SER A 128 5.84 15.92 6.64
C SER A 128 4.36 15.63 6.78
N VAL A 129 4.00 14.36 6.94
CA VAL A 129 2.63 13.89 7.22
C VAL A 129 2.66 12.99 8.46
N THR A 130 1.54 12.85 9.19
CA THR A 130 1.51 11.89 10.30
C THR A 130 1.57 10.45 9.76
N GLN A 131 2.09 9.53 10.55
CA GLN A 131 2.12 8.09 10.19
C GLN A 131 0.70 7.58 9.91
N PHE A 132 -0.28 8.02 10.71
CA PHE A 132 -1.69 7.70 10.50
C PHE A 132 -2.18 8.20 9.14
N THR A 133 -1.94 9.50 8.81
CA THR A 133 -2.40 10.09 7.55
C THR A 133 -1.81 9.37 6.34
N LEU A 134 -0.50 9.07 6.34
CA LEU A 134 0.12 8.34 5.22
C LEU A 134 -0.47 6.95 5.06
N LYS A 135 -0.69 6.25 6.17
CA LYS A 135 -1.29 4.91 6.16
C LYS A 135 -2.72 4.92 5.62
N GLU A 136 -3.52 5.94 5.98
CA GLU A 136 -4.88 6.12 5.48
C GLU A 136 -4.91 6.47 3.98
N ILE A 137 -4.03 7.36 3.53
CA ILE A 137 -3.89 7.66 2.10
C ILE A 137 -3.65 6.37 1.31
N ILE A 138 -2.66 5.57 1.73
CA ILE A 138 -2.34 4.30 1.07
C ILE A 138 -3.53 3.35 1.13
N ARG A 139 -4.18 3.19 2.28
CA ARG A 139 -5.35 2.31 2.44
C ARG A 139 -6.47 2.66 1.47
N GLN A 140 -6.70 3.97 1.28
CA GLN A 140 -7.81 4.49 0.49
C GLN A 140 -7.53 4.56 -1.02
N THR A 141 -6.30 4.32 -1.47
CA THR A 141 -5.95 4.42 -2.90
C THR A 141 -5.34 3.14 -3.47
N ILE A 142 -4.51 2.43 -2.73
CA ILE A 142 -3.66 1.33 -3.23
C ILE A 142 -4.41 0.19 -3.92
N PHE A 143 -5.67 -0.04 -3.58
CA PHE A 143 -6.48 -1.12 -4.15
C PHE A 143 -6.86 -0.90 -5.63
N SER A 144 -6.67 0.31 -6.15
CA SER A 144 -7.00 0.67 -7.53
C SER A 144 -5.81 0.64 -8.48
N ILE A 145 -4.60 0.28 -8.02
CA ILE A 145 -3.47 0.04 -8.94
C ILE A 145 -3.68 -1.23 -9.76
N ALA A 146 -3.04 -1.31 -10.92
CA ALA A 146 -3.06 -2.51 -11.76
C ALA A 146 -2.17 -3.62 -11.17
N ASP A 147 -2.66 -4.86 -11.24
CA ASP A 147 -1.93 -6.04 -10.71
C ASP A 147 -0.81 -6.53 -11.63
N ASN A 148 -0.77 -6.09 -12.89
CA ASN A 148 0.15 -6.61 -13.89
C ASN A 148 0.86 -5.54 -14.71
N ASP A 149 1.99 -5.92 -15.31
CA ASP A 149 2.98 -5.07 -15.95
C ASP A 149 2.64 -4.53 -17.34
N THR A 150 1.43 -4.67 -17.88
CA THR A 150 1.11 -4.22 -19.24
C THR A 150 1.36 -2.71 -19.40
N ASN A 151 1.11 -1.95 -18.35
CA ASN A 151 1.54 -0.56 -18.23
C ASN A 151 2.10 -0.32 -16.84
N LYS A 152 3.43 -0.20 -16.74
CA LYS A 152 4.13 -0.02 -15.46
C LYS A 152 3.64 1.19 -14.65
N LEU A 153 3.20 2.25 -15.30
CA LEU A 153 2.71 3.46 -14.60
C LEU A 153 1.46 3.17 -13.78
N MET A 154 0.60 2.25 -14.24
CA MET A 154 -0.61 1.84 -13.50
C MET A 154 -0.31 0.96 -12.28
N THR A 155 0.90 0.42 -12.15
CA THR A 155 1.33 -0.35 -10.97
C THR A 155 1.82 0.54 -9.83
N GLY A 156 1.81 1.86 -10.03
CA GLY A 156 2.18 2.87 -9.05
C GLY A 156 1.07 3.89 -8.82
N GLU A 157 1.28 4.74 -7.83
CA GLU A 157 0.40 5.85 -7.50
C GLU A 157 1.07 7.18 -7.84
N LEU A 158 0.33 8.09 -8.44
CA LEU A 158 0.75 9.47 -8.62
C LEU A 158 0.68 10.21 -7.28
N PHE A 159 1.79 10.81 -6.88
CA PHE A 159 1.85 11.82 -5.82
C PHE A 159 2.01 13.18 -6.49
N GLU A 160 0.98 14.00 -6.44
CA GLU A 160 0.96 15.36 -6.99
C GLU A 160 0.90 16.35 -5.84
N ILE A 161 1.98 17.12 -5.69
CA ILE A 161 2.14 18.15 -4.68
C ILE A 161 1.96 19.52 -5.35
N ASN A 162 1.00 20.31 -4.86
CA ASN A 162 0.76 21.68 -5.28
C ASN A 162 0.67 22.56 -4.04
N GLU A 163 1.72 23.32 -3.76
CA GLU A 163 1.80 24.17 -2.57
C GLU A 163 1.56 23.38 -1.28
N ASN A 164 0.43 23.59 -0.61
CA ASN A 164 0.03 22.90 0.62
C ASN A 164 -0.95 21.74 0.39
N LYS A 165 -1.09 21.25 -0.84
CA LYS A 165 -1.98 20.12 -1.16
C LYS A 165 -1.21 18.94 -1.68
N LEU A 166 -1.52 17.78 -1.16
CA LEU A 166 -1.08 16.50 -1.71
C LEU A 166 -2.30 15.75 -2.25
N LYS A 167 -2.28 15.45 -3.55
CA LYS A 167 -3.24 14.61 -4.23
C LYS A 167 -2.56 13.29 -4.58
N VAL A 168 -3.14 12.18 -4.14
CA VAL A 168 -2.67 10.83 -4.46
C VAL A 168 -3.69 10.14 -5.35
N VAL A 169 -3.22 9.53 -6.44
CA VAL A 169 -4.08 8.93 -7.46
C VAL A 169 -3.58 7.55 -7.82
N SER A 170 -4.48 6.59 -7.91
CA SER A 170 -4.27 5.26 -8.47
C SER A 170 -5.34 4.90 -9.50
N LEU A 171 -5.01 4.08 -10.47
CA LEU A 171 -5.95 3.61 -11.48
C LEU A 171 -5.49 2.28 -12.12
N ASP A 172 -6.45 1.50 -12.65
CA ASP A 172 -6.20 0.23 -13.36
C ASP A 172 -6.87 0.17 -14.75
N GLY A 173 -7.38 1.31 -15.25
CA GLY A 173 -8.11 1.40 -16.51
C GLY A 173 -9.62 1.13 -16.40
N HIS A 174 -10.12 0.68 -15.26
CA HIS A 174 -11.55 0.45 -14.98
C HIS A 174 -12.08 1.29 -13.82
N ARG A 175 -11.20 1.78 -12.97
CA ARG A 175 -11.49 2.60 -11.80
C ARG A 175 -10.35 3.56 -11.51
N ILE A 176 -10.66 4.61 -10.79
CA ILE A 176 -9.71 5.60 -10.30
C ILE A 176 -10.02 5.84 -8.83
N SER A 177 -8.99 5.88 -7.99
CA SER A 177 -9.09 6.31 -6.60
C SER A 177 -8.23 7.55 -6.39
N ILE A 178 -8.80 8.56 -5.76
CA ILE A 178 -8.13 9.82 -5.46
C ILE A 178 -8.29 10.11 -3.97
N ARG A 179 -7.21 10.55 -3.34
CA ARG A 179 -7.23 11.11 -1.99
C ARG A 179 -6.55 12.47 -2.00
N ASN A 180 -7.25 13.49 -1.50
CA ASN A 180 -6.74 14.84 -1.32
C ASN A 180 -6.53 15.10 0.16
N ILE A 181 -5.38 15.68 0.51
CA ILE A 181 -5.09 16.14 1.87
C ILE A 181 -4.44 17.53 1.84
N GLU A 182 -4.61 18.27 2.92
CA GLU A 182 -3.89 19.51 3.15
C GLU A 182 -2.61 19.24 3.95
N LEU A 183 -1.49 19.77 3.48
CA LEU A 183 -0.20 19.75 4.15
C LEU A 183 -0.10 20.95 5.10
N LYS A 184 0.62 20.76 6.21
CA LYS A 184 0.84 21.87 7.17
C LYS A 184 1.64 23.04 6.61
N ASN A 185 2.52 22.76 5.65
CA ASN A 185 3.44 23.75 5.08
C ASN A 185 3.37 23.72 3.57
N ASN A 186 3.66 24.87 2.94
CA ASN A 186 3.86 24.93 1.51
C ASN A 186 5.12 24.16 1.11
N CYS A 187 4.97 23.31 0.11
CA CYS A 187 6.02 22.51 -0.47
C CYS A 187 6.25 22.89 -1.93
N GLU A 188 7.38 22.49 -2.48
CA GLU A 188 7.66 22.64 -3.91
C GLU A 188 6.68 21.78 -4.73
N ASN A 189 6.17 22.34 -5.83
CA ASN A 189 5.29 21.61 -6.73
C ASN A 189 6.04 20.45 -7.39
N LYS A 190 5.56 19.22 -7.19
CA LYS A 190 6.15 18.00 -7.74
C LYS A 190 5.08 17.01 -8.15
N LYS A 191 5.40 16.24 -9.19
CA LYS A 191 4.60 15.10 -9.64
C LYS A 191 5.52 13.90 -9.80
N VAL A 192 5.27 12.85 -9.04
CA VAL A 192 6.07 11.62 -9.08
C VAL A 192 5.19 10.39 -9.00
N ILE A 193 5.66 9.28 -9.56
CA ILE A 193 4.93 8.01 -9.54
C ILE A 193 5.66 7.07 -8.61
N VAL A 194 5.02 6.75 -7.50
CA VAL A 194 5.57 5.88 -6.46
C VAL A 194 5.12 4.44 -6.73
N PRO A 195 6.05 3.46 -6.77
CA PRO A 195 5.66 2.06 -6.97
C PRO A 195 4.68 1.59 -5.90
N GLY A 196 3.59 0.93 -6.31
CA GLY A 196 2.58 0.42 -5.37
C GLY A 196 3.14 -0.60 -4.39
N LYS A 197 4.10 -1.44 -4.83
CA LYS A 197 4.84 -2.35 -3.94
C LYS A 197 5.47 -1.61 -2.76
N THR A 198 6.14 -0.48 -3.01
CA THR A 198 6.76 0.34 -1.98
C THR A 198 5.72 0.82 -0.97
N LEU A 199 4.60 1.37 -1.43
CA LEU A 199 3.54 1.87 -0.57
C LEU A 199 2.89 0.75 0.25
N GLN A 200 2.65 -0.41 -0.35
CA GLN A 200 2.15 -1.58 0.36
C GLN A 200 3.08 -2.04 1.48
N GLU A 201 4.40 -2.05 1.25
CA GLU A 201 5.36 -2.45 2.31
C GLU A 201 5.49 -1.35 3.38
N ILE A 202 5.48 -0.07 3.01
CA ILE A 202 5.45 1.04 3.97
C ILE A 202 4.21 0.95 4.88
N SER A 203 3.03 0.73 4.31
CA SER A 203 1.78 0.58 5.08
C SER A 203 1.84 -0.53 6.14
N LYS A 204 2.62 -1.59 5.90
CA LYS A 204 2.80 -2.71 6.84
C LYS A 204 3.78 -2.42 7.96
N ILE A 205 4.78 -1.56 7.74
CA ILE A 205 5.84 -1.27 8.71
C ILE A 205 5.59 0.02 9.51
N LEU A 206 4.72 0.91 9.03
CA LEU A 206 4.33 2.12 9.76
C LEU A 206 3.52 1.75 11.02
N PRO A 207 3.90 2.24 12.21
CA PRO A 207 3.11 2.04 13.42
C PRO A 207 1.70 2.64 13.34
N GLY A 208 1.54 3.76 12.61
CA GLY A 208 0.24 4.42 12.42
C GLY A 208 -0.12 5.41 13.51
N SER A 209 0.85 5.98 14.20
CA SER A 209 0.65 7.04 15.19
C SER A 209 0.09 8.32 14.54
N ALA A 210 -0.89 8.95 15.19
CA ALA A 210 -1.41 10.26 14.79
C ALA A 210 -0.51 11.43 15.24
N GLU A 211 0.42 11.18 16.17
CA GLU A 211 1.32 12.18 16.74
C GLU A 211 2.69 12.19 16.06
N ASN A 212 3.17 11.02 15.64
CA ASN A 212 4.47 10.85 14.99
C ASN A 212 4.38 11.09 13.48
N TYR A 213 5.42 11.71 12.93
CA TYR A 213 5.50 12.09 11.54
C TYR A 213 6.32 11.10 10.71
N VAL A 214 6.03 11.11 9.43
CA VAL A 214 6.87 10.58 8.35
C VAL A 214 7.35 11.76 7.53
N ASP A 215 8.65 11.90 7.38
CA ASP A 215 9.27 12.87 6.50
C ASP A 215 9.52 12.23 5.13
N ILE A 216 8.95 12.83 4.09
CA ILE A 216 9.02 12.36 2.73
C ILE A 216 9.92 13.29 1.93
N PHE A 217 10.99 12.75 1.35
CA PHE A 217 11.89 13.48 0.46
C PHE A 217 11.73 12.95 -0.96
N ILE A 218 11.66 13.84 -1.93
CA ILE A 218 11.48 13.49 -3.34
C ILE A 218 12.62 14.10 -4.14
N THR A 219 13.33 13.24 -4.87
CA THR A 219 14.37 13.62 -5.82
C THR A 219 13.94 13.24 -7.24
N ASP A 220 14.81 13.41 -8.22
CA ASP A 220 14.49 13.10 -9.63
C ASP A 220 14.15 11.61 -9.84
N ASN A 221 14.82 10.70 -9.10
CA ASN A 221 14.73 9.26 -9.34
C ASN A 221 14.27 8.45 -8.13
N HIS A 222 14.21 9.08 -6.94
CA HIS A 222 13.91 8.37 -5.69
C HIS A 222 12.92 9.12 -4.83
N ILE A 223 12.15 8.37 -4.05
CA ILE A 223 11.38 8.85 -2.92
C ILE A 223 11.91 8.19 -1.66
N ILE A 224 12.05 8.98 -0.59
CA ILE A 224 12.58 8.53 0.69
C ILE A 224 11.52 8.81 1.75
N PHE A 225 11.27 7.83 2.60
CA PHE A 225 10.40 7.97 3.76
C PHE A 225 11.23 7.74 5.01
N GLU A 226 11.23 8.71 5.93
CA GLU A 226 11.91 8.61 7.21
C GLU A 226 10.91 8.70 8.36
N PHE A 227 10.96 7.74 9.23
CA PHE A 227 10.15 7.71 10.46
C PHE A 227 10.91 6.96 11.54
N GLU A 228 10.86 7.49 12.77
CA GLU A 228 11.59 6.95 13.91
C GLU A 228 13.09 6.73 13.59
N LYS A 229 13.55 5.49 13.61
CA LYS A 229 14.93 5.09 13.28
C LYS A 229 15.00 4.34 11.93
N THR A 230 13.99 4.48 11.08
CA THR A 230 13.84 3.74 9.82
C THR A 230 13.88 4.68 8.63
N THR A 231 14.65 4.31 7.62
CA THR A 231 14.71 4.96 6.31
C THR A 231 14.30 3.95 5.23
N VAL A 232 13.33 4.34 4.42
CA VAL A 232 12.88 3.59 3.24
C VAL A 232 13.24 4.40 2.01
N VAL A 233 14.00 3.83 1.08
CA VAL A 233 14.35 4.45 -0.20
C VAL A 233 13.72 3.62 -1.31
N SER A 234 12.97 4.26 -2.19
CA SER A 234 12.38 3.61 -3.35
C SER A 234 12.69 4.37 -4.62
N ARG A 235 12.98 3.62 -5.67
CA ARG A 235 13.08 4.17 -7.01
C ARG A 235 11.70 4.56 -7.52
N LEU A 236 11.59 5.72 -8.17
CA LEU A 236 10.36 6.19 -8.80
C LEU A 236 10.12 5.47 -10.14
N LEU A 237 8.88 5.40 -10.57
CA LEU A 237 8.53 4.95 -11.91
C LEU A 237 8.69 6.13 -12.88
N ASP A 238 9.46 5.92 -13.94
CA ASP A 238 9.68 6.93 -14.97
C ASP A 238 8.50 7.01 -15.95
N GLY A 239 8.05 8.22 -16.24
CA GLY A 239 7.02 8.47 -17.23
C GLY A 239 6.04 9.57 -16.84
N GLU A 240 5.13 9.91 -17.74
CA GLU A 240 4.04 10.87 -17.52
C GLU A 240 2.78 10.09 -17.14
N TYR A 241 2.21 10.38 -15.96
CA TYR A 241 0.97 9.74 -15.51
C TYR A 241 -0.23 10.20 -16.33
N PHE A 242 -1.30 9.46 -16.27
CA PHE A 242 -2.53 9.71 -17.05
C PHE A 242 -3.18 11.05 -16.68
N LYS A 243 -3.71 11.75 -17.69
CA LYS A 243 -4.45 13.00 -17.50
C LYS A 243 -5.89 12.70 -17.07
N ILE A 244 -6.10 12.57 -15.78
CA ILE A 244 -7.40 12.19 -15.20
C ILE A 244 -8.38 13.36 -15.07
N ASP A 245 -7.91 14.61 -15.09
CA ASP A 245 -8.75 15.79 -14.85
C ASP A 245 -9.93 15.89 -15.82
N GLN A 246 -9.76 15.41 -17.05
CA GLN A 246 -10.83 15.36 -18.05
C GLN A 246 -11.91 14.30 -17.74
N MET A 247 -11.60 13.33 -16.88
CA MET A 247 -12.53 12.27 -16.47
C MET A 247 -13.32 12.68 -15.21
N LEU A 248 -12.87 13.68 -14.49
CA LEU A 248 -13.49 14.15 -13.26
C LEU A 248 -14.57 15.19 -13.59
N SER A 249 -15.82 14.74 -13.70
CA SER A 249 -16.97 15.62 -13.89
C SER A 249 -17.72 15.80 -12.56
N SER A 250 -18.12 17.04 -12.28
CA SER A 250 -19.02 17.33 -11.18
C SER A 250 -20.50 17.23 -11.60
N ALA A 251 -20.80 17.10 -12.90
CA ALA A 251 -22.17 16.98 -13.42
C ALA A 251 -22.74 15.60 -13.06
N TYR A 252 -23.99 15.57 -12.64
CA TYR A 252 -24.77 14.35 -12.43
C TYR A 252 -26.23 14.57 -12.83
N GLU A 253 -26.89 13.50 -13.25
CA GLU A 253 -28.34 13.46 -13.48
C GLU A 253 -29.06 12.65 -12.41
N THR A 254 -28.33 11.81 -11.69
CA THR A 254 -28.83 10.98 -10.58
C THR A 254 -27.84 10.99 -9.44
N LYS A 255 -28.31 11.36 -8.25
CA LYS A 255 -27.58 11.32 -6.99
C LYS A 255 -28.31 10.40 -6.04
N ILE A 256 -27.57 9.53 -5.36
CA ILE A 256 -28.10 8.57 -4.40
C ILE A 256 -27.34 8.69 -3.09
N LYS A 257 -28.06 8.80 -1.99
CA LYS A 257 -27.55 8.54 -0.65
C LYS A 257 -27.98 7.16 -0.20
N ILE A 258 -27.04 6.34 0.23
CA ILE A 258 -27.28 4.94 0.60
C ILE A 258 -26.42 4.54 1.80
N ASN A 259 -26.98 3.71 2.69
CA ASN A 259 -26.20 3.15 3.80
C ASN A 259 -25.11 2.22 3.28
N LYS A 260 -23.86 2.53 3.64
CA LYS A 260 -22.66 1.81 3.18
C LYS A 260 -22.69 0.33 3.54
N ARG A 261 -23.10 0.00 4.77
CA ARG A 261 -23.10 -1.39 5.29
C ARG A 261 -24.14 -2.24 4.56
N GLU A 262 -25.32 -1.67 4.28
CA GLU A 262 -26.37 -2.35 3.54
C GLU A 262 -25.92 -2.62 2.10
N LEU A 263 -25.39 -1.61 1.41
CA LEU A 263 -24.87 -1.77 0.06
C LEU A 263 -23.74 -2.79 -0.01
N LEU A 264 -22.74 -2.68 0.87
CA LEU A 264 -21.61 -3.61 0.91
C LEU A 264 -22.07 -5.05 1.20
N GLY A 265 -23.00 -5.21 2.16
CA GLY A 265 -23.54 -6.53 2.52
C GLY A 265 -24.36 -7.16 1.40
N CYS A 266 -25.14 -6.37 0.67
CA CYS A 266 -25.90 -6.82 -0.49
C CYS A 266 -24.96 -7.27 -1.64
N ILE A 267 -23.93 -6.47 -1.96
CA ILE A 267 -22.95 -6.84 -2.98
C ILE A 267 -22.17 -8.11 -2.56
N ASP A 268 -21.78 -8.22 -1.29
CA ASP A 268 -21.06 -9.39 -0.76
C ASP A 268 -21.90 -10.67 -0.92
N ARG A 269 -23.20 -10.63 -0.59
CA ARG A 269 -24.13 -11.76 -0.84
C ARG A 269 -24.27 -12.09 -2.33
N ALA A 270 -24.34 -11.08 -3.19
CA ALA A 270 -24.42 -11.26 -4.63
C ALA A 270 -23.20 -11.99 -5.19
N THR A 271 -22.01 -11.72 -4.66
CA THR A 271 -20.77 -12.38 -5.12
C THR A 271 -20.70 -13.88 -4.84
N LEU A 272 -21.54 -14.43 -3.94
CA LEU A 272 -21.61 -15.86 -3.68
C LEU A 272 -22.05 -16.67 -4.93
N LEU A 273 -22.72 -16.03 -5.85
CA LEU A 273 -23.20 -16.65 -7.11
C LEU A 273 -22.20 -16.48 -8.27
N VAL A 274 -21.04 -15.84 -8.03
CA VAL A 274 -20.04 -15.55 -9.07
C VAL A 274 -18.73 -16.26 -8.71
N LYS A 275 -18.15 -16.98 -9.65
CA LYS A 275 -16.80 -17.51 -9.46
C LYS A 275 -15.77 -16.41 -9.62
N GLU A 276 -14.64 -16.55 -8.94
CA GLU A 276 -13.52 -15.59 -8.88
C GLU A 276 -13.03 -15.10 -10.26
N ASN A 277 -13.18 -15.93 -11.30
CA ASN A 277 -12.81 -15.61 -12.68
C ASN A 277 -13.98 -15.24 -13.59
N ASP A 278 -15.21 -15.22 -13.05
CA ASP A 278 -16.41 -14.89 -13.83
C ASP A 278 -16.68 -13.39 -13.73
N LYS A 279 -16.61 -12.70 -14.87
CA LYS A 279 -16.80 -11.22 -14.95
C LYS A 279 -18.27 -10.83 -14.98
N LYS A 280 -19.14 -11.51 -14.20
CA LYS A 280 -20.56 -11.16 -14.15
C LYS A 280 -20.77 -9.85 -13.41
N PRO A 281 -21.45 -8.87 -14.03
CA PRO A 281 -21.77 -7.61 -13.36
C PRO A 281 -22.90 -7.79 -12.35
N ILE A 282 -22.87 -6.96 -11.31
CA ILE A 282 -24.07 -6.61 -10.57
C ILE A 282 -24.86 -5.56 -11.36
N ILE A 283 -26.17 -5.67 -11.39
CA ILE A 283 -27.06 -4.71 -12.04
C ILE A 283 -27.78 -3.94 -10.95
N MET A 284 -27.68 -2.63 -10.98
CA MET A 284 -28.37 -1.70 -10.10
C MET A 284 -29.56 -1.08 -10.87
N ASP A 285 -30.77 -1.47 -10.51
CA ASP A 285 -32.03 -0.91 -11.03
C ASP A 285 -32.54 0.14 -10.03
N ILE A 286 -32.23 1.39 -10.31
CA ILE A 286 -32.39 2.54 -9.42
C ILE A 286 -33.75 3.17 -9.69
N LYS A 287 -34.64 3.14 -8.71
CA LYS A 287 -35.99 3.71 -8.74
C LYS A 287 -36.15 4.75 -7.63
N ASN A 288 -37.34 5.31 -7.48
CA ASN A 288 -37.63 6.48 -6.61
C ASN A 288 -36.93 6.44 -5.24
N ASN A 289 -37.27 5.45 -4.39
CA ASN A 289 -36.78 5.35 -3.01
C ASN A 289 -36.13 4.01 -2.69
N TYR A 290 -35.85 3.20 -3.70
CA TYR A 290 -35.11 1.94 -3.56
C TYR A 290 -34.27 1.65 -4.79
N MET A 291 -33.25 0.85 -4.58
CA MET A 291 -32.39 0.29 -5.61
C MET A 291 -32.49 -1.24 -5.53
N GLU A 292 -32.94 -1.87 -6.60
CA GLU A 292 -32.90 -3.33 -6.72
C GLU A 292 -31.53 -3.75 -7.27
N LEU A 293 -30.78 -4.52 -6.49
CA LEU A 293 -29.50 -5.09 -6.90
C LEU A 293 -29.72 -6.52 -7.39
N LYS A 294 -29.33 -6.78 -8.63
CA LYS A 294 -29.52 -8.07 -9.32
C LYS A 294 -28.19 -8.66 -9.73
N ILE A 295 -28.12 -9.98 -9.67
CA ILE A 295 -27.08 -10.76 -10.31
C ILE A 295 -27.65 -12.07 -10.82
N SER A 296 -27.18 -12.51 -12.00
CA SER A 296 -27.55 -13.78 -12.60
C SER A 296 -26.31 -14.51 -13.11
N SER A 297 -26.19 -15.77 -12.78
CA SER A 297 -25.13 -16.65 -13.23
C SER A 297 -25.67 -18.04 -13.57
N TYR A 298 -24.85 -18.93 -14.04
CA TYR A 298 -25.25 -20.34 -14.28
C TYR A 298 -25.52 -21.12 -12.97
N ILE A 299 -25.12 -20.58 -11.80
CA ILE A 299 -25.39 -21.19 -10.48
C ILE A 299 -26.79 -20.82 -9.99
N GLY A 300 -27.25 -19.59 -10.31
CA GLY A 300 -28.52 -19.05 -9.86
C GLY A 300 -28.60 -17.54 -9.99
N SER A 301 -29.63 -16.95 -9.43
CA SER A 301 -29.85 -15.51 -9.40
C SER A 301 -30.17 -15.01 -8.00
N MET A 302 -29.89 -13.75 -7.76
CA MET A 302 -30.23 -13.03 -6.53
C MET A 302 -30.80 -11.66 -6.91
N ASN A 303 -31.84 -11.26 -6.22
CA ASN A 303 -32.42 -9.91 -6.26
C ASN A 303 -32.58 -9.45 -4.82
N GLU A 304 -32.19 -8.23 -4.54
CA GLU A 304 -32.34 -7.63 -3.20
C GLU A 304 -32.60 -6.13 -3.33
N ASP A 305 -33.62 -5.63 -2.62
CA ASP A 305 -33.97 -4.22 -2.58
C ASP A 305 -33.25 -3.54 -1.41
N ILE A 306 -32.67 -2.36 -1.68
CA ILE A 306 -32.01 -1.51 -0.70
C ILE A 306 -32.71 -0.15 -0.69
N GLU A 307 -33.05 0.37 0.48
CA GLU A 307 -33.59 1.71 0.62
C GLU A 307 -32.56 2.77 0.27
N ILE A 308 -32.98 3.79 -0.49
CA ILE A 308 -32.13 4.90 -0.91
C ILE A 308 -32.87 6.23 -0.81
N GLU A 309 -32.12 7.31 -0.65
CA GLU A 309 -32.58 8.65 -0.93
C GLU A 309 -32.05 9.07 -2.31
N LYS A 310 -32.96 9.28 -3.28
CA LYS A 310 -32.60 9.58 -4.66
C LYS A 310 -33.04 10.97 -5.09
N GLU A 311 -32.15 11.67 -5.76
CA GLU A 311 -32.44 12.86 -6.56
C GLU A 311 -32.17 12.55 -8.04
N GLY A 312 -33.07 12.96 -8.93
CA GLY A 312 -32.90 12.82 -10.38
C GLY A 312 -33.60 11.60 -11.00
N LYS A 313 -33.07 11.09 -12.09
CA LYS A 313 -33.72 10.11 -12.97
C LYS A 313 -33.56 8.68 -12.47
N ASP A 314 -34.52 7.83 -12.86
CA ASP A 314 -34.37 6.37 -12.73
C ASP A 314 -33.30 5.88 -13.71
N MET A 315 -32.56 4.81 -13.33
CA MET A 315 -31.45 4.32 -14.12
C MET A 315 -31.22 2.83 -13.87
N ILE A 316 -30.84 2.10 -14.94
CA ILE A 316 -30.30 0.73 -14.82
C ILE A 316 -28.86 0.75 -15.29
N ILE A 317 -27.95 0.29 -14.43
CA ILE A 317 -26.52 0.34 -14.69
C ILE A 317 -25.83 -0.89 -14.11
N GLY A 318 -24.81 -1.41 -14.81
CA GLY A 318 -24.07 -2.60 -14.38
C GLY A 318 -22.64 -2.26 -13.96
N PHE A 319 -22.13 -2.92 -12.92
CA PHE A 319 -20.78 -2.74 -12.44
C PHE A 319 -20.08 -4.05 -12.05
N ASN A 320 -18.76 -4.03 -12.05
CA ASN A 320 -17.99 -5.09 -11.40
C ASN A 320 -18.17 -4.98 -9.88
N PRO A 321 -18.69 -6.01 -9.20
CA PRO A 321 -18.95 -5.97 -7.75
C PRO A 321 -17.68 -5.71 -6.93
N LYS A 322 -16.53 -6.27 -7.34
CA LYS A 322 -15.26 -6.10 -6.64
C LYS A 322 -14.88 -4.62 -6.51
N PHE A 323 -15.08 -3.82 -7.55
CA PHE A 323 -14.67 -2.41 -7.54
C PHE A 323 -15.45 -1.58 -6.53
N PHE A 324 -16.77 -1.85 -6.41
CA PHE A 324 -17.60 -1.24 -5.36
C PHE A 324 -17.18 -1.71 -3.97
N MET A 325 -16.98 -3.02 -3.79
CA MET A 325 -16.57 -3.57 -2.49
C MET A 325 -15.25 -2.98 -2.01
N ASP A 326 -14.26 -2.86 -2.90
CA ASP A 326 -12.95 -2.30 -2.57
C ASP A 326 -13.07 -0.84 -2.11
N ALA A 327 -13.86 -0.01 -2.81
CA ALA A 327 -14.09 1.38 -2.44
C ALA A 327 -14.89 1.50 -1.12
N LEU A 328 -16.00 0.76 -0.99
CA LEU A 328 -16.84 0.82 0.22
C LEU A 328 -16.13 0.36 1.49
N ARG A 329 -15.17 -0.58 1.39
CA ARG A 329 -14.39 -1.08 2.54
C ARG A 329 -13.46 -0.04 3.14
N VAL A 330 -13.07 0.96 2.38
CA VAL A 330 -12.10 1.98 2.81
C VAL A 330 -12.74 3.33 3.13
N ILE A 331 -14.02 3.49 2.90
CA ILE A 331 -14.81 4.66 3.32
C ILE A 331 -15.21 4.44 4.78
N ASP A 332 -15.04 5.47 5.61
CA ASP A 332 -15.31 5.38 7.05
C ASP A 332 -16.74 5.86 7.41
N GLU A 333 -17.36 6.69 6.58
CA GLU A 333 -18.72 7.21 6.75
C GLU A 333 -19.79 6.10 6.76
N GLU A 334 -20.89 6.34 7.45
CA GLU A 334 -22.03 5.42 7.51
C GLU A 334 -22.84 5.41 6.22
N ASP A 335 -23.03 6.58 5.63
CA ASP A 335 -23.73 6.77 4.35
C ASP A 335 -22.72 7.17 3.28
N VAL A 336 -22.98 6.72 2.03
CA VAL A 336 -22.19 7.08 0.86
C VAL A 336 -23.04 7.75 -0.20
N MET A 337 -22.42 8.68 -0.93
CA MET A 337 -23.05 9.40 -2.01
C MET A 337 -22.59 8.87 -3.36
N LEU A 338 -23.52 8.39 -4.17
CA LEU A 338 -23.27 7.92 -5.54
C LEU A 338 -23.77 8.96 -6.55
N TYR A 339 -22.92 9.33 -7.50
CA TYR A 339 -23.23 10.30 -8.53
C TYR A 339 -23.10 9.66 -9.91
N MET A 340 -24.13 9.77 -10.75
CA MET A 340 -24.18 9.17 -12.08
C MET A 340 -24.80 10.12 -13.09
N VAL A 341 -24.32 10.09 -14.33
CA VAL A 341 -24.86 10.90 -15.44
C VAL A 341 -25.79 10.06 -16.32
N ASN A 342 -25.36 8.89 -16.72
CA ASN A 342 -26.13 7.96 -17.58
C ASN A 342 -25.55 6.54 -17.45
N PRO A 343 -26.22 5.50 -17.99
CA PRO A 343 -25.79 4.10 -17.86
C PRO A 343 -24.43 3.75 -18.49
N LYS A 344 -23.83 4.64 -19.29
CA LYS A 344 -22.54 4.43 -19.96
C LYS A 344 -21.42 5.30 -19.38
N ALA A 345 -21.77 6.23 -18.50
CA ALA A 345 -20.82 7.11 -17.82
C ALA A 345 -20.36 6.49 -16.49
N PRO A 346 -19.20 6.89 -15.96
CA PRO A 346 -18.73 6.43 -14.65
C PRO A 346 -19.71 6.73 -13.52
N CYS A 347 -19.71 5.87 -12.50
CA CYS A 347 -20.23 6.22 -11.18
C CYS A 347 -19.12 6.83 -10.33
N PHE A 348 -19.45 7.93 -9.66
CA PHE A 348 -18.56 8.55 -8.68
C PHE A 348 -19.07 8.27 -7.27
N ILE A 349 -18.17 7.91 -6.38
CA ILE A 349 -18.39 7.87 -4.94
C ILE A 349 -17.49 8.93 -4.36
N ARG A 350 -18.03 9.96 -3.71
CA ARG A 350 -17.24 11.05 -3.14
C ARG A 350 -17.96 11.68 -1.96
N ASP A 351 -17.19 12.30 -1.08
CA ASP A 351 -17.68 13.18 -0.02
C ASP A 351 -17.96 14.60 -0.53
N ASP A 352 -18.58 15.42 0.32
CA ASP A 352 -18.95 16.81 -0.05
C ASP A 352 -17.72 17.72 -0.23
N ASN A 353 -16.55 17.36 0.31
CA ASN A 353 -15.32 18.16 0.25
C ASN A 353 -14.33 17.65 -0.81
N ASP A 354 -14.68 16.60 -1.55
CA ASP A 354 -13.78 15.89 -2.48
C ASP A 354 -12.46 15.44 -1.81
N GLU A 355 -12.49 15.11 -0.51
CA GLU A 355 -11.33 14.54 0.17
C GLU A 355 -10.98 13.17 -0.39
N TYR A 356 -11.99 12.38 -0.77
CA TYR A 356 -11.83 11.17 -1.57
C TYR A 356 -12.78 11.18 -2.78
N ILE A 357 -12.30 10.63 -3.88
CA ILE A 357 -13.11 10.42 -5.09
C ILE A 357 -12.79 9.03 -5.64
N TYR A 358 -13.80 8.19 -5.75
CA TYR A 358 -13.74 6.91 -6.45
C TYR A 358 -14.56 6.98 -7.71
N LEU A 359 -13.93 6.74 -8.85
CA LEU A 359 -14.57 6.64 -10.15
C LEU A 359 -14.57 5.18 -10.58
N ILE A 360 -15.74 4.62 -10.90
CA ILE A 360 -15.91 3.23 -11.33
C ILE A 360 -16.61 3.21 -12.68
N LEU A 361 -15.96 2.62 -13.68
CA LEU A 361 -16.55 2.47 -15.01
C LEU A 361 -17.66 1.40 -15.01
N PRO A 362 -18.77 1.66 -15.69
CA PRO A 362 -19.83 0.65 -15.86
C PRO A 362 -19.38 -0.48 -16.78
N VAL A 363 -20.04 -1.62 -16.62
CA VAL A 363 -19.84 -2.81 -17.47
C VAL A 363 -21.11 -3.01 -18.32
N ASN A 364 -20.92 -3.30 -19.60
CA ASN A 364 -22.03 -3.66 -20.47
C ASN A 364 -22.62 -5.02 -20.03
N PHE A 365 -23.94 -5.09 -19.98
CA PHE A 365 -24.71 -6.31 -19.70
C PHE A 365 -25.80 -6.50 -20.75
N ASN A 366 -26.20 -7.73 -21.00
CA ASN A 366 -27.32 -8.02 -21.93
C ASN A 366 -28.63 -7.99 -21.18
N SER A 367 -29.70 -7.55 -21.87
CA SER A 367 -31.07 -7.56 -21.34
C SER A 367 -31.60 -8.96 -20.96
N ALA A 368 -30.89 -10.02 -21.32
CA ALA A 368 -31.16 -11.40 -20.88
C ALA A 368 -30.59 -11.73 -19.48
N ASP A 369 -29.76 -10.85 -18.93
CA ASP A 369 -29.22 -10.96 -17.58
C ASP A 369 -30.10 -10.25 -16.52
N ASN A 370 -31.29 -9.68 -16.96
CA ASN A 370 -32.26 -8.99 -16.10
C ASN A 370 -33.33 -9.93 -15.56
#